data_14bd8adaee05668af991f9ed94236be7
#
_entry.id   14bd8adaee05668af991f9ed94236be7
#
_cell.length_a   1.000
_cell.length_b   1.000
_cell.length_c   1.000
_cell.angle_alpha   90.00
_cell.angle_beta   90.00
_cell.angle_gamma   90.00
#
_symmetry.space_group_name_H-M   'P 1'
#
loop_
_entity.id
_entity.type
_entity.pdbx_description
1 polymer ?
#
loop_
_entity_poly.entity_id
_entity_poly.type
_entity_poly.pdbx_seq_one_letter_code
_entity_poly.pdbx_strand_id
1 'polypeptide(L)'
;MSNYKDIHGTTIRNSAGDLSGAATGELFYDSTNRNFSYKFPNTTTSGAWASGGNLNTGRRRGRAYTESYNGASWTEVSDLNTTRETLAGAGTQTAALGFGGRTPDLQAVTETWNGSGWTEVGDLNTARERLTGTGTNTSALAFGGYVGGNSALAESWNGSSWTEVADLNTGRNTSGGAGADNTSALAFAGNIDDVSVPSGGGPNDKTELWNGSSWTEVGDLNQKRNELAGSGIQTNALASGGDASPSPLVANTETWNGSAWTEDADLSLARNGLAGSGTGSTGLAFGGDTAPGATQVSTEEWNGVGTPIGAWATSTDINTARSYVIGIGTYTNALAAGGTTPPGAYSVLTESWAGTNWTEVNDINTSRFGATGAGVSNTSALIMFGYVGGPPSTANSVLTESWNGTNWTEVNDANTKRQDGGGFGTQTSALGFGGFKYVPSVAVSALTESWNGSTWTEVNDLNTARYKLSENGAGTDNTSGICAGGDADPAGNVTKTESWNGSTWTEVGDMNTARDNLGACGIATTALAFGGETAPTNHSTLTEDWNGVSWTEVADMSVAASRRGSAGTTSNALAIGGNDRTANVASTEEWSGSSITTKVLTD
;
A
#
# COMPACT_ATOMS: atom_id res chain seq x y z
N MET A 1 -7.22 -13.53 32.13
CA MET A 1 -8.14 -14.68 31.97
C MET A 1 -9.49 -14.11 31.55
N SER A 2 -9.79 -14.18 30.24
CA SER A 2 -11.13 -13.80 29.74
C SER A 2 -12.13 -14.83 30.24
N ASN A 3 -13.19 -14.36 30.87
CA ASN A 3 -14.23 -15.23 31.40
C ASN A 3 -14.96 -15.97 30.26
N TYR A 4 -14.85 -17.27 30.21
CA TYR A 4 -15.56 -18.16 29.26
C TYR A 4 -17.11 -18.05 29.30
N LYS A 5 -17.66 -17.21 30.16
CA LYS A 5 -19.11 -17.03 30.34
C LYS A 5 -19.79 -16.25 29.21
N ASP A 6 -19.02 -15.61 28.32
CA ASP A 6 -19.56 -14.77 27.25
C ASP A 6 -19.50 -15.42 25.86
N ILE A 7 -19.15 -16.71 25.78
CA ILE A 7 -19.19 -17.44 24.51
C ILE A 7 -20.60 -18.02 24.34
N HIS A 8 -21.45 -17.31 23.61
CA HIS A 8 -22.81 -17.73 23.27
C HIS A 8 -22.82 -18.43 21.89
N GLY A 9 -22.56 -19.73 21.87
CA GLY A 9 -22.74 -20.58 20.69
C GLY A 9 -23.52 -21.84 21.05
N THR A 10 -24.46 -22.26 20.19
CA THR A 10 -25.27 -23.46 20.41
C THR A 10 -24.60 -24.73 19.93
N THR A 11 -23.53 -24.66 19.17
CA THR A 11 -22.81 -25.83 18.61
C THR A 11 -21.31 -25.49 18.38
N ILE A 12 -20.45 -26.37 18.89
CA ILE A 12 -19.01 -26.37 18.56
C ILE A 12 -18.81 -27.42 17.47
N ARG A 13 -18.31 -27.02 16.32
CA ARG A 13 -17.98 -27.93 15.23
C ARG A 13 -16.75 -28.76 15.58
N ASN A 14 -16.78 -30.04 15.28
CA ASN A 14 -15.63 -30.93 15.40
C ASN A 14 -15.02 -31.14 14.00
N SER A 15 -13.72 -30.86 13.86
CA SER A 15 -12.97 -31.01 12.62
C SER A 15 -11.74 -31.87 12.84
N ALA A 16 -11.28 -32.57 11.82
CA ALA A 16 -9.97 -33.20 11.80
C ALA A 16 -8.96 -32.23 11.18
N GLY A 17 -8.23 -31.50 12.01
CA GLY A 17 -7.37 -30.41 11.61
C GLY A 17 -8.08 -29.04 11.58
N ASP A 18 -7.45 -28.04 10.97
CA ASP A 18 -8.02 -26.71 10.85
C ASP A 18 -9.33 -26.71 10.02
N LEU A 19 -10.35 -26.02 10.50
CA LEU A 19 -11.64 -25.94 9.83
C LEU A 19 -11.60 -24.83 8.75
N SER A 20 -11.26 -25.20 7.52
CA SER A 20 -11.11 -24.28 6.40
C SER A 20 -12.34 -23.41 6.08
N GLY A 21 -13.54 -23.88 6.44
CA GLY A 21 -14.80 -23.14 6.26
C GLY A 21 -15.33 -22.44 7.50
N ALA A 22 -14.52 -22.28 8.58
CA ALA A 22 -14.95 -21.57 9.77
C ALA A 22 -15.09 -20.07 9.52
N ALA A 23 -16.16 -19.46 10.00
CA ALA A 23 -16.38 -18.03 9.93
C ALA A 23 -15.51 -17.28 10.98
N THR A 24 -15.24 -15.99 10.73
CA THR A 24 -14.61 -15.10 11.74
C THR A 24 -15.44 -15.10 13.02
N GLY A 25 -14.78 -15.31 14.17
CA GLY A 25 -15.44 -15.42 15.46
C GLY A 25 -15.92 -16.83 15.81
N GLU A 26 -15.75 -17.80 14.92
CA GLU A 26 -16.17 -19.18 15.18
C GLU A 26 -15.17 -19.95 16.02
N LEU A 27 -15.64 -20.56 17.11
CA LEU A 27 -14.90 -21.50 17.95
C LEU A 27 -15.18 -22.92 17.46
N PHE A 28 -14.13 -23.71 17.24
CA PHE A 28 -14.28 -25.12 16.87
C PHE A 28 -13.29 -26.02 17.62
N TYR A 29 -13.56 -27.31 17.65
CA TYR A 29 -12.67 -28.32 18.23
C TYR A 29 -11.91 -29.05 17.12
N ASP A 30 -10.59 -28.94 17.13
CA ASP A 30 -9.72 -29.73 16.26
C ASP A 30 -9.44 -31.10 16.89
N SER A 31 -10.07 -32.14 16.34
CA SER A 31 -9.92 -33.49 16.86
C SER A 31 -8.59 -34.16 16.53
N THR A 32 -7.84 -33.62 15.55
CA THR A 32 -6.48 -34.11 15.21
C THR A 32 -5.48 -33.66 16.27
N ASN A 33 -5.48 -32.38 16.61
CA ASN A 33 -4.57 -31.80 17.58
C ASN A 33 -5.14 -31.79 19.01
N ARG A 34 -6.40 -32.19 19.19
CA ARG A 34 -7.12 -32.27 20.48
C ARG A 34 -7.16 -30.94 21.23
N ASN A 35 -7.43 -29.84 20.50
CA ASN A 35 -7.48 -28.49 21.06
C ASN A 35 -8.72 -27.72 20.55
N PHE A 36 -9.05 -26.64 21.25
CA PHE A 36 -10.01 -25.66 20.76
C PHE A 36 -9.28 -24.60 19.96
N SER A 37 -9.83 -24.25 18.82
CA SER A 37 -9.31 -23.22 17.92
C SER A 37 -10.37 -22.18 17.60
N TYR A 38 -9.93 -20.96 17.38
CA TYR A 38 -10.77 -19.80 17.14
C TYR A 38 -10.27 -19.05 15.91
N LYS A 39 -11.18 -18.69 15.00
CA LYS A 39 -10.87 -17.88 13.84
C LYS A 39 -10.99 -16.39 14.17
N PHE A 40 -9.96 -15.62 13.91
CA PHE A 40 -9.95 -14.16 14.05
C PHE A 40 -9.29 -13.51 12.83
N PRO A 41 -9.67 -12.27 12.47
CA PRO A 41 -8.98 -11.55 11.41
C PRO A 41 -7.56 -11.22 11.83
N ASN A 42 -6.62 -11.27 10.89
CA ASN A 42 -5.31 -10.67 11.08
C ASN A 42 -5.49 -9.15 11.01
N THR A 43 -5.17 -8.44 12.08
CA THR A 43 -5.41 -7.00 12.17
C THR A 43 -4.15 -6.28 12.64
N THR A 44 -4.03 -5.01 12.27
CA THR A 44 -2.96 -4.13 12.77
C THR A 44 -3.01 -4.00 14.28
N THR A 45 -1.86 -4.02 14.93
CA THR A 45 -1.71 -3.68 16.36
C THR A 45 -1.51 -2.17 16.56
N SER A 46 -1.11 -1.47 15.54
CA SER A 46 -1.04 -0.01 15.38
C SER A 46 -1.57 0.34 13.99
N GLY A 47 -1.96 1.59 13.77
CA GLY A 47 -2.25 2.07 12.42
C GLY A 47 -0.98 2.13 11.56
N ALA A 48 -1.15 2.30 10.27
CA ALA A 48 -0.06 2.46 9.33
C ALA A 48 -0.46 3.38 8.17
N TRP A 49 0.49 4.14 7.65
CA TRP A 49 0.33 4.92 6.44
C TRP A 49 0.92 4.18 5.24
N ALA A 50 0.22 4.22 4.13
CA ALA A 50 0.67 3.72 2.83
C ALA A 50 0.58 4.82 1.78
N SER A 51 1.42 4.78 0.76
CA SER A 51 1.35 5.75 -0.33
C SER A 51 0.10 5.55 -1.18
N GLY A 52 -0.65 6.63 -1.41
CA GLY A 52 -1.78 6.65 -2.35
C GLY A 52 -1.42 7.32 -3.68
N GLY A 53 -2.34 7.36 -4.62
CA GLY A 53 -2.16 8.08 -5.88
C GLY A 53 -1.95 9.58 -5.65
N ASN A 54 -0.96 10.18 -6.30
CA ASN A 54 -0.61 11.60 -6.12
C ASN A 54 -1.63 12.57 -6.75
N LEU A 55 -1.80 13.74 -6.14
CA LEU A 55 -2.52 14.87 -6.73
C LEU A 55 -1.90 15.24 -8.08
N ASN A 56 -2.72 15.65 -9.05
CA ASN A 56 -2.24 16.16 -10.34
C ASN A 56 -1.48 17.48 -10.18
N THR A 57 -1.90 18.32 -9.22
CA THR A 57 -1.25 19.60 -8.93
C THR A 57 -0.96 19.74 -7.44
N GLY A 58 0.34 19.93 -7.11
CA GLY A 58 0.75 20.16 -5.72
C GLY A 58 0.12 21.43 -5.15
N ARG A 59 -0.45 21.31 -3.94
CA ARG A 59 -1.15 22.42 -3.30
C ARG A 59 -1.02 22.42 -1.78
N ARG A 60 -1.07 23.60 -1.22
CA ARG A 60 -1.14 23.87 0.21
C ARG A 60 -2.34 24.75 0.50
N ARG A 61 -3.06 24.48 1.59
CA ARG A 61 -4.18 25.30 2.10
C ARG A 61 -5.33 25.52 1.09
N GLY A 62 -5.53 24.61 0.15
CA GLY A 62 -6.56 24.69 -0.87
C GLY A 62 -6.42 25.91 -1.80
N ARG A 63 -6.60 25.71 -3.08
CA ARG A 63 -6.84 26.74 -4.09
C ARG A 63 -8.05 26.31 -4.91
N ALA A 64 -8.49 27.11 -5.85
CA ALA A 64 -9.72 26.88 -6.62
C ALA A 64 -9.81 25.52 -7.34
N TYR A 65 -8.69 24.84 -7.58
CA TYR A 65 -8.65 23.56 -8.28
C TYR A 65 -9.29 22.45 -7.45
N THR A 66 -10.21 21.72 -8.07
CA THR A 66 -10.89 20.60 -7.45
C THR A 66 -10.48 19.30 -8.11
N GLU A 67 -10.04 18.35 -7.33
CA GLU A 67 -9.72 16.99 -7.78
C GLU A 67 -10.53 15.97 -6.98
N SER A 68 -10.94 14.90 -7.63
CA SER A 68 -11.70 13.79 -7.06
C SER A 68 -10.82 12.55 -6.96
N TYR A 69 -10.79 11.89 -5.81
CA TYR A 69 -10.03 10.66 -5.56
C TYR A 69 -10.95 9.44 -5.62
N ASN A 70 -10.60 8.44 -6.43
CA ASN A 70 -11.40 7.23 -6.60
C ASN A 70 -10.91 6.01 -5.79
N GLY A 71 -9.98 6.20 -4.86
CA GLY A 71 -9.31 5.13 -4.11
C GLY A 71 -7.98 4.68 -4.72
N ALA A 72 -7.60 5.24 -5.87
CA ALA A 72 -6.35 4.89 -6.56
C ALA A 72 -5.68 6.10 -7.23
N SER A 73 -6.44 7.01 -7.80
CA SER A 73 -5.94 8.18 -8.53
C SER A 73 -6.81 9.40 -8.34
N TRP A 74 -6.19 10.58 -8.49
CA TRP A 74 -6.87 11.87 -8.51
C TRP A 74 -7.21 12.26 -9.94
N THR A 75 -8.40 12.78 -10.15
CA THR A 75 -8.90 13.30 -11.44
C THR A 75 -9.37 14.72 -11.25
N GLU A 76 -8.91 15.63 -12.11
CA GLU A 76 -9.38 17.02 -12.12
C GLU A 76 -10.86 17.07 -12.51
N VAL A 77 -11.64 17.82 -11.74
CA VAL A 77 -13.08 18.04 -11.95
C VAL A 77 -13.39 19.53 -11.99
N SER A 78 -14.67 19.91 -12.03
CA SER A 78 -15.04 21.33 -12.10
C SER A 78 -14.60 22.11 -10.87
N ASP A 79 -13.96 23.24 -11.09
CA ASP A 79 -13.46 24.12 -10.03
C ASP A 79 -14.58 24.92 -9.33
N LEU A 80 -14.29 25.42 -8.14
CA LEU A 80 -15.11 26.38 -7.41
C LEU A 80 -15.42 27.61 -8.30
N ASN A 81 -16.65 28.11 -8.25
CA ASN A 81 -17.06 29.32 -9.00
C ASN A 81 -16.28 30.55 -8.51
N THR A 82 -16.00 30.63 -7.21
CA THR A 82 -15.21 31.71 -6.62
C THR A 82 -13.83 31.18 -6.21
N THR A 83 -12.79 31.62 -6.92
CA THR A 83 -11.40 31.27 -6.61
C THR A 83 -11.00 31.82 -5.25
N ARG A 84 -10.64 30.95 -4.32
CA ARG A 84 -10.24 31.33 -2.93
C ARG A 84 -9.29 30.31 -2.32
N GLU A 85 -8.54 30.74 -1.33
CA GLU A 85 -7.62 29.90 -0.57
C GLU A 85 -8.02 29.84 0.91
N THR A 86 -7.48 28.90 1.67
CA THR A 86 -7.68 28.75 3.12
C THR A 86 -9.17 28.60 3.52
N LEU A 87 -9.98 28.05 2.63
CA LEU A 87 -11.37 27.68 2.90
C LEU A 87 -11.45 26.37 3.69
N ALA A 88 -12.61 26.10 4.25
CA ALA A 88 -12.95 24.81 4.83
C ALA A 88 -13.93 24.03 3.95
N GLY A 89 -14.06 22.74 4.20
CA GLY A 89 -14.98 21.87 3.52
C GLY A 89 -15.64 20.86 4.45
N ALA A 90 -16.77 20.30 3.99
CA ALA A 90 -17.50 19.22 4.62
C ALA A 90 -18.18 18.35 3.57
N GLY A 91 -18.42 17.08 3.83
CA GLY A 91 -19.16 16.20 2.92
C GLY A 91 -18.35 15.04 2.36
N THR A 92 -18.80 14.56 1.19
CA THR A 92 -18.24 13.40 0.50
C THR A 92 -17.81 13.76 -0.92
N GLN A 93 -17.15 12.83 -1.60
CA GLN A 93 -16.73 12.96 -3.01
C GLN A 93 -17.86 13.35 -3.97
N THR A 94 -19.09 12.89 -3.72
CA THR A 94 -20.25 13.14 -4.59
C THR A 94 -21.15 14.26 -4.10
N ALA A 95 -20.98 14.74 -2.86
CA ALA A 95 -21.81 15.77 -2.24
C ALA A 95 -21.03 16.49 -1.13
N ALA A 96 -20.54 17.70 -1.41
CA ALA A 96 -19.68 18.44 -0.51
C ALA A 96 -20.06 19.92 -0.41
N LEU A 97 -19.54 20.60 0.59
CA LEU A 97 -19.54 22.05 0.78
C LEU A 97 -18.11 22.58 0.77
N GLY A 98 -17.91 23.77 0.19
CA GLY A 98 -16.73 24.58 0.38
C GLY A 98 -17.16 25.98 0.86
N PHE A 99 -16.64 26.44 1.99
CA PHE A 99 -17.09 27.69 2.61
C PHE A 99 -15.96 28.50 3.24
N GLY A 100 -16.18 29.84 3.30
CA GLY A 100 -15.19 30.78 3.80
C GLY A 100 -13.96 30.91 2.91
N GLY A 101 -12.84 31.28 3.47
CA GLY A 101 -11.57 31.46 2.77
C GLY A 101 -11.23 32.92 2.47
N ARG A 102 -10.33 33.14 1.51
CA ARG A 102 -9.81 34.48 1.16
C ARG A 102 -9.55 34.63 -0.34
N THR A 103 -9.90 35.84 -0.91
CA THR A 103 -9.58 36.25 -2.29
C THR A 103 -9.87 37.75 -2.57
N PRO A 104 -8.99 38.71 -2.53
CA PRO A 104 -7.92 38.92 -1.56
C PRO A 104 -8.44 39.16 -0.14
N ASP A 105 -9.75 39.48 0.00
CA ASP A 105 -10.42 39.74 1.25
C ASP A 105 -11.02 38.47 1.83
N LEU A 106 -11.35 38.49 3.13
CA LEU A 106 -12.07 37.40 3.80
C LEU A 106 -13.42 37.13 3.12
N GLN A 107 -13.75 35.86 2.96
CA GLN A 107 -14.97 35.43 2.26
C GLN A 107 -15.94 34.74 3.24
N ALA A 108 -17.23 34.95 3.01
CA ALA A 108 -18.32 34.21 3.63
C ALA A 108 -18.92 33.17 2.67
N VAL A 109 -18.57 33.23 1.38
CA VAL A 109 -19.17 32.45 0.30
C VAL A 109 -19.17 30.96 0.62
N THR A 110 -20.33 30.33 0.39
CA THR A 110 -20.53 28.89 0.48
C THR A 110 -20.97 28.33 -0.87
N GLU A 111 -20.30 27.29 -1.33
CA GLU A 111 -20.65 26.55 -2.52
C GLU A 111 -20.90 25.08 -2.20
N THR A 112 -21.92 24.48 -2.84
CA THR A 112 -22.22 23.06 -2.72
C THR A 112 -21.84 22.32 -4.00
N TRP A 113 -21.25 21.13 -3.84
CA TRP A 113 -20.87 20.20 -4.90
C TRP A 113 -21.91 19.09 -5.03
N ASN A 114 -22.33 18.76 -6.26
CA ASN A 114 -23.34 17.76 -6.55
C ASN A 114 -22.79 16.52 -7.30
N GLY A 115 -21.47 16.32 -7.33
CA GLY A 115 -20.80 15.28 -8.08
C GLY A 115 -20.37 15.70 -9.49
N SER A 116 -20.80 16.88 -9.99
CA SER A 116 -20.46 17.36 -11.34
C SER A 116 -20.12 18.85 -11.42
N GLY A 117 -20.61 19.66 -10.50
CA GLY A 117 -20.36 21.10 -10.47
C GLY A 117 -20.65 21.74 -9.12
N TRP A 118 -20.08 22.93 -8.91
CA TRP A 118 -20.30 23.77 -7.75
C TRP A 118 -21.43 24.76 -7.97
N THR A 119 -22.21 25.01 -6.95
CA THR A 119 -23.31 25.97 -6.96
C THR A 119 -23.26 26.80 -5.68
N GLU A 120 -23.33 28.12 -5.79
CA GLU A 120 -23.40 29.04 -4.65
C GLU A 120 -24.72 28.86 -3.89
N VAL A 121 -24.63 28.83 -2.56
CA VAL A 121 -25.76 28.66 -1.63
C VAL A 121 -25.71 29.73 -0.53
N GLY A 122 -26.43 29.57 0.57
CA GLY A 122 -26.43 30.55 1.66
C GLY A 122 -25.06 30.69 2.33
N ASP A 123 -24.56 31.92 2.43
CA ASP A 123 -23.25 32.25 2.95
C ASP A 123 -23.15 32.15 4.47
N LEU A 124 -21.90 31.97 5.01
CA LEU A 124 -21.59 32.16 6.41
C LEU A 124 -22.05 33.56 6.91
N ASN A 125 -22.47 33.65 8.16
CA ASN A 125 -22.83 34.95 8.76
C ASN A 125 -21.60 35.85 8.93
N THR A 126 -20.42 35.24 9.14
CA THR A 126 -19.16 35.98 9.32
C THR A 126 -18.09 35.49 8.36
N ALA A 127 -17.58 36.41 7.50
CA ALA A 127 -16.48 36.13 6.57
C ALA A 127 -15.19 35.81 7.34
N ARG A 128 -14.56 34.67 7.05
CA ARG A 128 -13.34 34.20 7.74
C ARG A 128 -12.55 33.22 6.92
N GLU A 129 -11.24 33.21 7.13
CA GLU A 129 -10.29 32.26 6.54
C GLU A 129 -9.73 31.29 7.60
N ARG A 130 -9.04 30.20 7.15
CA ARG A 130 -8.34 29.24 8.03
C ARG A 130 -9.26 28.63 9.10
N LEU A 131 -10.53 28.56 8.83
CA LEU A 131 -11.54 27.90 9.65
C LEU A 131 -11.50 26.39 9.40
N THR A 132 -12.17 25.66 10.27
CA THR A 132 -12.34 24.22 10.16
C THR A 132 -13.79 23.87 9.86
N GLY A 133 -13.99 22.83 9.04
CA GLY A 133 -15.31 22.31 8.68
C GLY A 133 -15.41 20.82 8.95
N THR A 134 -16.59 20.38 9.40
CA THR A 134 -16.92 18.95 9.60
C THR A 134 -18.36 18.67 9.20
N GLY A 135 -18.71 17.39 8.97
CA GLY A 135 -20.07 16.96 8.68
C GLY A 135 -20.33 16.65 7.19
N THR A 136 -21.56 16.88 6.76
CA THR A 136 -22.06 16.58 5.41
C THR A 136 -22.47 17.83 4.64
N ASN A 137 -22.77 17.69 3.34
CA ASN A 137 -23.30 18.81 2.53
C ASN A 137 -24.69 19.32 2.96
N THR A 138 -25.41 18.60 3.82
CA THR A 138 -26.73 18.99 4.36
C THR A 138 -26.73 19.25 5.86
N SER A 139 -25.66 18.90 6.56
CA SER A 139 -25.53 19.02 8.02
C SER A 139 -24.07 19.19 8.37
N ALA A 140 -23.60 20.43 8.42
CA ALA A 140 -22.20 20.77 8.65
C ALA A 140 -21.99 21.75 9.78
N LEU A 141 -20.80 21.77 10.34
CA LEU A 141 -20.36 22.72 11.34
C LEU A 141 -19.09 23.43 10.84
N ALA A 142 -19.09 24.76 10.92
CA ALA A 142 -17.94 25.62 10.66
C ALA A 142 -17.50 26.26 11.99
N PHE A 143 -16.23 26.14 12.37
CA PHE A 143 -15.75 26.70 13.63
C PHE A 143 -14.32 27.24 13.53
N GLY A 144 -14.00 28.16 14.44
CA GLY A 144 -12.71 28.82 14.48
C GLY A 144 -12.45 29.73 13.29
N GLY A 145 -11.19 29.88 12.93
CA GLY A 145 -10.72 30.67 11.79
C GLY A 145 -10.09 31.99 12.17
N TYR A 146 -9.90 32.87 11.18
CA TYR A 146 -9.26 34.16 11.34
C TYR A 146 -10.16 35.26 10.77
N VAL A 147 -10.45 36.29 11.59
CA VAL A 147 -11.27 37.47 11.27
C VAL A 147 -10.54 38.79 11.53
N GLY A 148 -9.18 38.77 11.56
CA GLY A 148 -8.33 39.84 12.05
C GLY A 148 -7.66 39.49 13.37
N GLY A 149 -8.02 38.36 13.97
CA GLY A 149 -7.51 37.65 15.14
C GLY A 149 -8.03 36.22 15.12
N ASN A 150 -7.56 35.35 16.03
CA ASN A 150 -8.09 34.00 16.17
C ASN A 150 -9.54 34.03 16.63
N SER A 151 -10.39 33.29 15.93
CA SER A 151 -11.85 33.30 16.14
C SER A 151 -12.31 32.07 16.93
N ALA A 152 -13.30 32.26 17.81
CA ALA A 152 -14.01 31.19 18.48
C ALA A 152 -15.36 30.86 17.79
N LEU A 153 -15.80 31.68 16.84
CA LEU A 153 -17.12 31.59 16.21
C LEU A 153 -17.41 30.20 15.66
N ALA A 154 -18.62 29.72 15.93
CA ALA A 154 -19.13 28.49 15.37
C ALA A 154 -20.49 28.73 14.68
N GLU A 155 -20.66 28.14 13.48
CA GLU A 155 -21.89 28.21 12.70
C GLU A 155 -22.31 26.82 12.24
N SER A 156 -23.62 26.55 12.34
CA SER A 156 -24.24 25.28 11.95
C SER A 156 -25.02 25.44 10.63
N TRP A 157 -24.77 24.53 9.69
CA TRP A 157 -25.44 24.42 8.40
C TRP A 157 -26.57 23.39 8.44
N ASN A 158 -27.74 23.76 7.94
CA ASN A 158 -28.95 22.94 7.92
C ASN A 158 -29.35 22.43 6.51
N GLY A 159 -28.46 22.55 5.54
CA GLY A 159 -28.73 22.22 4.12
C GLY A 159 -29.17 23.42 3.27
N SER A 160 -29.43 24.59 3.88
CA SER A 160 -29.86 25.79 3.17
C SER A 160 -29.28 27.10 3.70
N SER A 161 -28.97 27.18 4.98
CA SER A 161 -28.46 28.40 5.63
C SER A 161 -27.57 28.08 6.81
N TRP A 162 -26.65 28.99 7.11
CA TRP A 162 -25.82 28.97 8.30
C TRP A 162 -26.52 29.70 9.46
N THR A 163 -26.39 29.17 10.65
CA THR A 163 -26.90 29.76 11.89
C THR A 163 -25.79 29.75 12.93
N GLU A 164 -25.56 30.89 13.58
CA GLU A 164 -24.61 31.00 14.68
C GLU A 164 -25.03 30.12 15.85
N VAL A 165 -24.09 29.38 16.41
CA VAL A 165 -24.27 28.49 17.56
C VAL A 165 -23.26 28.83 18.66
N ALA A 166 -23.23 28.09 19.77
CA ALA A 166 -22.29 28.37 20.84
C ALA A 166 -20.83 28.24 20.36
N ASP A 167 -20.04 29.25 20.70
CA ASP A 167 -18.64 29.39 20.31
C ASP A 167 -17.73 28.38 21.01
N LEU A 168 -16.57 28.09 20.39
CA LEU A 168 -15.44 27.41 21.05
C LEU A 168 -15.05 28.12 22.35
N ASN A 169 -14.60 27.36 23.33
CA ASN A 169 -14.06 27.96 24.56
C ASN A 169 -12.77 28.75 24.30
N THR A 170 -12.00 28.33 23.27
CA THR A 170 -10.75 29.00 22.90
C THR A 170 -10.72 29.31 21.42
N GLY A 171 -10.63 30.62 21.06
CA GLY A 171 -10.48 31.05 19.66
C GLY A 171 -9.20 30.51 19.03
N ARG A 172 -9.34 29.90 17.87
CA ARG A 172 -8.23 29.25 17.14
C ARG A 172 -8.38 29.32 15.63
N ASN A 173 -7.26 29.25 14.90
CA ASN A 173 -7.23 29.07 13.46
C ASN A 173 -6.35 27.86 13.08
N THR A 174 -6.44 27.40 11.83
CA THR A 174 -5.63 26.27 11.32
C THR A 174 -5.69 25.01 12.20
N SER A 175 -6.83 24.78 12.84
CA SER A 175 -7.08 23.59 13.66
C SER A 175 -7.48 22.39 12.82
N GLY A 176 -7.29 21.19 13.37
CA GLY A 176 -7.90 19.98 12.88
C GLY A 176 -9.36 19.86 13.35
N GLY A 177 -10.13 19.07 12.64
CA GLY A 177 -11.52 18.77 12.99
C GLY A 177 -11.94 17.38 12.56
N ALA A 178 -12.89 16.81 13.30
CA ALA A 178 -13.56 15.55 12.99
C ALA A 178 -15.03 15.62 13.41
N GLY A 179 -15.96 15.13 12.60
CA GLY A 179 -17.39 15.20 12.93
C GLY A 179 -18.27 14.60 11.86
N ALA A 180 -19.33 13.91 12.29
CA ALA A 180 -20.26 13.26 11.40
C ALA A 180 -21.30 14.22 10.81
N ASP A 181 -21.68 15.26 11.58
CA ASP A 181 -22.72 16.23 11.24
C ASP A 181 -22.60 17.51 12.10
N ASN A 182 -23.60 18.40 12.02
CA ASN A 182 -23.64 19.65 12.79
C ASN A 182 -23.98 19.48 14.28
N THR A 183 -24.22 18.25 14.76
CA THR A 183 -24.54 17.95 16.17
C THR A 183 -23.42 17.29 16.94
N SER A 184 -22.34 16.86 16.23
CA SER A 184 -21.29 16.02 16.80
C SER A 184 -19.96 16.30 16.09
N ALA A 185 -19.02 16.96 16.81
CA ALA A 185 -17.72 17.32 16.28
C ALA A 185 -16.62 17.39 17.34
N LEU A 186 -15.36 17.33 16.89
CA LEU A 186 -14.15 17.65 17.62
C LEU A 186 -13.44 18.80 16.92
N ALA A 187 -12.92 19.74 17.72
CA ALA A 187 -11.94 20.74 17.31
C ALA A 187 -10.66 20.51 18.09
N PHE A 188 -9.54 20.33 17.43
CA PHE A 188 -8.28 20.02 18.11
C PHE A 188 -7.08 20.77 17.51
N ALA A 189 -6.08 21.05 18.36
CA ALA A 189 -4.87 21.76 17.94
C ALA A 189 -5.14 23.19 17.39
N GLY A 190 -4.29 23.65 16.48
CA GLY A 190 -4.39 24.95 15.82
C GLY A 190 -3.60 26.05 16.53
N ASN A 191 -3.63 27.28 15.98
CA ASN A 191 -3.06 28.47 16.59
C ASN A 191 -4.06 29.15 17.52
N ILE A 192 -3.62 29.48 18.72
CA ILE A 192 -4.36 30.30 19.68
C ILE A 192 -3.61 31.61 19.97
N ASP A 193 -4.33 32.64 20.42
CA ASP A 193 -3.73 33.86 20.96
C ASP A 193 -3.28 33.56 22.39
N ASP A 194 -2.00 33.32 22.58
CA ASP A 194 -1.42 33.06 23.90
C ASP A 194 -0.52 34.22 24.31
N VAL A 195 -1.03 35.03 25.24
CA VAL A 195 -0.32 36.20 25.78
C VAL A 195 0.94 35.83 26.56
N SER A 196 1.12 34.57 26.93
CA SER A 196 2.33 34.07 27.59
C SER A 196 3.51 33.83 26.61
N VAL A 197 3.22 33.80 25.30
CA VAL A 197 4.23 33.65 24.25
C VAL A 197 4.63 35.03 23.73
N PRO A 198 5.94 35.39 23.70
CA PRO A 198 6.41 36.72 23.24
C PRO A 198 5.96 37.12 21.82
N SER A 199 5.57 36.18 20.99
CA SER A 199 5.02 36.38 19.63
C SER A 199 3.51 36.62 19.60
N GLY A 200 2.80 36.57 20.75
CA GLY A 200 1.36 36.82 20.87
C GLY A 200 0.47 35.67 20.42
N GLY A 201 1.01 34.45 20.25
CA GLY A 201 0.24 33.25 19.88
C GLY A 201 1.12 32.12 19.36
N GLY A 202 0.55 30.90 19.28
CA GLY A 202 1.29 29.73 18.82
C GLY A 202 0.44 28.46 18.75
N PRO A 203 1.05 27.35 18.32
CA PRO A 203 0.40 26.04 18.29
C PRO A 203 -0.06 25.60 19.67
N ASN A 204 -1.20 24.92 19.72
CA ASN A 204 -1.75 24.34 20.95
C ASN A 204 -2.07 22.85 20.79
N ASP A 205 -2.37 22.20 21.90
CA ASP A 205 -2.77 20.79 22.03
C ASP A 205 -4.25 20.61 22.37
N LYS A 206 -4.97 21.69 22.65
CA LYS A 206 -6.35 21.67 23.18
C LYS A 206 -7.33 20.98 22.24
N THR A 207 -8.15 20.11 22.84
CA THR A 207 -9.27 19.45 22.15
C THR A 207 -10.59 19.85 22.81
N GLU A 208 -11.54 20.26 21.98
CA GLU A 208 -12.91 20.58 22.39
C GLU A 208 -13.91 19.69 21.65
N LEU A 209 -14.89 19.21 22.39
CA LEU A 209 -15.95 18.32 21.91
C LEU A 209 -17.27 19.09 21.84
N TRP A 210 -17.93 19.05 20.66
CA TRP A 210 -19.25 19.61 20.40
C TRP A 210 -20.34 18.55 20.56
N ASN A 211 -21.38 18.84 21.34
CA ASN A 211 -22.49 17.94 21.60
C ASN A 211 -23.83 18.37 20.98
N GLY A 212 -23.79 19.29 20.01
CA GLY A 212 -24.97 19.87 19.37
C GLY A 212 -25.49 21.15 20.05
N SER A 213 -24.94 21.52 21.22
CA SER A 213 -25.38 22.71 21.97
C SER A 213 -24.24 23.51 22.63
N SER A 214 -23.15 22.85 22.98
CA SER A 214 -22.00 23.47 23.64
C SER A 214 -20.70 22.73 23.34
N TRP A 215 -19.58 23.45 23.44
CA TRP A 215 -18.24 22.92 23.42
C TRP A 215 -17.74 22.59 24.81
N THR A 216 -17.06 21.48 24.98
CA THR A 216 -16.48 21.04 26.25
C THR A 216 -15.03 20.61 25.99
N GLU A 217 -14.10 21.12 26.79
CA GLU A 217 -12.68 20.70 26.77
C GLU A 217 -12.57 19.24 27.21
N VAL A 218 -11.82 18.44 26.44
CA VAL A 218 -11.60 17.00 26.67
C VAL A 218 -10.10 16.69 26.66
N GLY A 219 -9.68 15.43 26.54
CA GLY A 219 -8.26 15.05 26.51
C GLY A 219 -7.50 15.69 25.36
N ASP A 220 -6.39 16.35 25.67
CA ASP A 220 -5.56 17.09 24.71
C ASP A 220 -4.66 16.16 23.88
N LEU A 221 -4.20 16.65 22.71
CA LEU A 221 -3.14 15.96 21.94
C LEU A 221 -1.85 15.85 22.77
N ASN A 222 -1.05 14.83 22.46
CA ASN A 222 0.25 14.64 23.10
C ASN A 222 1.28 15.70 22.65
N GLN A 223 1.08 16.29 21.45
CA GLN A 223 1.98 17.31 20.91
C GLN A 223 1.22 18.54 20.39
N LYS A 224 1.66 19.74 20.84
CA LYS A 224 1.17 21.02 20.31
C LYS A 224 1.52 21.20 18.84
N ARG A 225 0.51 21.49 18.01
CA ARG A 225 0.72 21.70 16.56
C ARG A 225 -0.44 22.46 15.91
N ASN A 226 -0.16 23.02 14.75
CA ASN A 226 -1.13 23.68 13.88
C ASN A 226 -0.96 23.21 12.43
N GLU A 227 -1.84 23.64 11.54
CA GLU A 227 -1.78 23.29 10.11
C GLU A 227 -1.71 21.77 9.85
N LEU A 228 -2.28 20.98 10.72
CA LEU A 228 -2.38 19.52 10.61
C LEU A 228 -3.62 19.09 9.83
N ALA A 229 -3.65 17.87 9.35
CA ALA A 229 -4.85 17.26 8.81
C ALA A 229 -5.68 16.61 9.94
N GLY A 230 -7.00 16.76 9.86
CA GLY A 230 -7.97 16.08 10.71
C GLY A 230 -8.94 15.26 9.86
N SER A 231 -9.35 14.10 10.37
CA SER A 231 -10.41 13.29 9.78
C SER A 231 -11.12 12.43 10.81
N GLY A 232 -12.26 11.84 10.46
CA GLY A 232 -13.02 10.97 11.34
C GLY A 232 -14.27 11.59 11.93
N ILE A 233 -14.69 11.05 13.07
CA ILE A 233 -15.87 11.48 13.82
C ILE A 233 -15.52 11.72 15.28
N GLN A 234 -16.45 12.30 16.03
CA GLN A 234 -16.30 12.66 17.45
C GLN A 234 -15.76 11.54 18.35
N THR A 235 -16.03 10.27 18.04
CA THR A 235 -15.62 9.11 18.86
C THR A 235 -14.42 8.36 18.28
N ASN A 236 -13.99 8.68 17.07
CA ASN A 236 -12.87 8.04 16.40
C ASN A 236 -12.30 9.00 15.35
N ALA A 237 -11.20 9.66 15.69
CA ALA A 237 -10.60 10.69 14.84
C ALA A 237 -9.09 10.47 14.67
N LEU A 238 -8.55 11.12 13.65
CA LEU A 238 -7.15 11.09 13.27
C LEU A 238 -6.63 12.51 13.17
N ALA A 239 -5.45 12.76 13.73
CA ALA A 239 -4.69 14.00 13.62
C ALA A 239 -3.30 13.69 13.07
N SER A 240 -2.92 14.22 11.91
CA SER A 240 -1.65 13.87 11.23
C SER A 240 -0.91 15.09 10.70
N GLY A 241 0.42 15.05 10.81
CA GLY A 241 1.33 16.10 10.37
C GLY A 241 1.19 17.42 11.13
N GLY A 242 1.58 18.51 10.48
CA GLY A 242 1.48 19.86 11.01
C GLY A 242 2.81 20.53 11.34
N ASP A 243 2.72 21.63 12.05
CA ASP A 243 3.85 22.44 12.50
C ASP A 243 3.83 22.52 14.05
N ALA A 244 4.89 22.03 14.69
CA ALA A 244 5.09 22.05 16.14
C ALA A 244 6.12 23.13 16.50
N SER A 245 5.67 24.30 16.97
CA SER A 245 6.57 25.40 17.37
C SER A 245 7.44 25.05 18.59
N PRO A 246 8.74 25.46 18.65
CA PRO A 246 9.39 26.48 17.82
C PRO A 246 10.02 26.00 16.52
N SER A 247 9.56 24.95 15.91
CA SER A 247 10.07 24.26 14.71
C SER A 247 10.52 22.83 15.03
N PRO A 248 10.31 21.80 14.20
CA PRO A 248 10.06 21.80 12.76
C PRO A 248 8.70 21.26 12.38
N LEU A 249 8.43 21.11 11.05
CA LEU A 249 7.35 20.29 10.51
C LEU A 249 7.42 18.89 11.11
N VAL A 250 6.26 18.32 11.42
CA VAL A 250 6.18 16.98 12.01
C VAL A 250 5.39 16.01 11.12
N ALA A 251 5.73 14.74 11.24
CA ALA A 251 5.01 13.63 10.63
C ALA A 251 4.01 12.99 11.59
N ASN A 252 4.04 13.38 12.86
CA ASN A 252 3.32 12.73 13.95
C ASN A 252 1.84 12.51 13.64
N THR A 253 1.39 11.29 13.94
CA THR A 253 0.00 10.90 13.85
C THR A 253 -0.52 10.49 15.22
N GLU A 254 -1.68 11.01 15.58
CA GLU A 254 -2.38 10.63 16.81
C GLU A 254 -3.81 10.18 16.46
N THR A 255 -4.26 9.12 17.13
CA THR A 255 -5.61 8.58 17.03
C THR A 255 -6.42 8.88 18.28
N TRP A 256 -7.69 9.31 18.10
CA TRP A 256 -8.66 9.57 19.15
C TRP A 256 -9.63 8.40 19.33
N ASN A 257 -9.81 7.93 20.54
CA ASN A 257 -10.68 6.79 20.86
C ASN A 257 -12.03 7.17 21.52
N GLY A 258 -12.38 8.44 21.49
CA GLY A 258 -13.57 8.99 22.18
C GLY A 258 -13.27 9.57 23.56
N SER A 259 -12.06 9.40 24.11
CA SER A 259 -11.67 9.89 25.44
C SER A 259 -10.24 10.42 25.53
N ALA A 260 -9.31 9.89 24.75
CA ALA A 260 -7.90 10.27 24.77
C ALA A 260 -7.26 10.12 23.39
N TRP A 261 -6.23 10.92 23.14
CA TRP A 261 -5.33 10.80 21.99
C TRP A 261 -4.19 9.84 22.32
N THR A 262 -3.82 9.03 21.36
CA THR A 262 -2.69 8.08 21.43
C THR A 262 -1.83 8.26 20.19
N GLU A 263 -0.52 8.38 20.41
CA GLU A 263 0.45 8.42 19.29
C GLU A 263 0.45 7.09 18.55
N ASP A 264 0.49 7.16 17.22
CA ASP A 264 0.43 6.03 16.32
C ASP A 264 1.50 6.18 15.21
N ALA A 265 1.49 5.34 14.17
CA ALA A 265 2.49 5.38 13.11
C ALA A 265 2.46 6.70 12.33
N ASP A 266 3.60 7.31 12.16
CA ASP A 266 3.78 8.62 11.53
C ASP A 266 3.63 8.58 10.00
N LEU A 267 3.27 9.73 9.41
CA LEU A 267 3.40 9.95 7.95
C LEU A 267 4.83 9.67 7.49
N SER A 268 4.99 9.19 6.27
CA SER A 268 6.31 8.98 5.67
C SER A 268 7.10 10.29 5.48
N LEU A 269 6.39 11.43 5.43
CA LEU A 269 6.98 12.74 5.16
C LEU A 269 6.38 13.83 6.07
N ALA A 270 7.23 14.49 6.88
CA ALA A 270 6.83 15.63 7.70
C ALA A 270 6.36 16.80 6.83
N ARG A 271 5.13 17.30 7.06
CA ARG A 271 4.52 18.37 6.25
C ARG A 271 3.39 19.09 7.00
N ASN A 272 3.15 20.36 6.63
CA ASN A 272 2.07 21.19 7.15
C ASN A 272 1.14 21.67 6.05
N GLY A 273 0.00 22.22 6.41
CA GLY A 273 -0.99 22.73 5.47
C GLY A 273 -1.56 21.66 4.55
N LEU A 274 -1.45 20.40 4.94
CA LEU A 274 -2.04 19.25 4.26
C LEU A 274 -3.54 19.17 4.56
N ALA A 275 -4.28 18.44 3.74
CA ALA A 275 -5.68 18.16 3.98
C ALA A 275 -5.88 16.70 4.38
N GLY A 276 -6.96 16.43 5.15
CA GLY A 276 -7.36 15.10 5.58
C GLY A 276 -8.80 14.79 5.19
N SER A 277 -9.10 13.52 4.97
CA SER A 277 -10.44 13.00 4.70
C SER A 277 -10.56 11.56 5.19
N GLY A 278 -11.78 11.06 5.35
CA GLY A 278 -12.05 9.68 5.75
C GLY A 278 -12.45 9.53 7.21
N THR A 279 -12.18 8.35 7.77
CA THR A 279 -12.52 7.97 9.15
C THR A 279 -11.28 7.85 10.03
N GLY A 280 -11.42 7.64 11.33
CA GLY A 280 -10.30 7.36 12.22
C GLY A 280 -9.64 6.00 11.99
N SER A 281 -10.29 5.09 11.24
CA SER A 281 -9.75 3.77 10.88
C SER A 281 -9.34 3.64 9.41
N THR A 282 -9.82 4.51 8.53
CA THR A 282 -9.41 4.60 7.13
C THR A 282 -9.41 6.05 6.71
N GLY A 283 -8.24 6.64 6.56
CA GLY A 283 -8.08 8.08 6.31
C GLY A 283 -7.16 8.36 5.13
N LEU A 284 -7.21 9.60 4.65
CA LEU A 284 -6.29 10.14 3.66
C LEU A 284 -5.60 11.37 4.24
N ALA A 285 -4.32 11.52 3.95
CA ALA A 285 -3.57 12.76 4.13
C ALA A 285 -2.91 13.14 2.79
N PHE A 286 -3.19 14.32 2.27
CA PHE A 286 -2.73 14.70 0.93
C PHE A 286 -2.30 16.15 0.81
N GLY A 287 -1.37 16.41 -0.11
CA GLY A 287 -0.81 17.75 -0.35
C GLY A 287 0.05 18.26 0.81
N GLY A 288 0.05 19.58 1.00
CA GLY A 288 0.83 20.29 2.02
C GLY A 288 2.19 20.76 1.54
N ASP A 289 3.00 21.28 2.45
CA ASP A 289 4.37 21.75 2.21
C ASP A 289 5.37 21.02 3.10
N THR A 290 6.55 20.72 2.54
CA THR A 290 7.74 20.30 3.29
C THR A 290 8.68 21.47 3.48
N ALA A 291 9.50 21.47 4.55
CA ALA A 291 10.54 22.48 4.68
C ALA A 291 11.62 22.30 3.58
N PRO A 292 12.05 23.38 2.90
CA PRO A 292 11.75 24.81 3.05
C PRO A 292 10.63 25.36 2.13
N GLY A 293 9.45 24.76 2.08
CA GLY A 293 8.30 25.33 1.36
C GLY A 293 8.03 24.71 -0.01
N ALA A 294 8.44 23.47 -0.24
CA ALA A 294 8.10 22.73 -1.44
C ALA A 294 6.72 22.09 -1.32
N THR A 295 5.76 22.60 -2.11
CA THR A 295 4.40 22.08 -2.17
C THR A 295 4.37 20.65 -2.69
N GLN A 296 3.65 19.77 -2.00
CA GLN A 296 3.60 18.35 -2.27
C GLN A 296 2.38 17.94 -3.11
N VAL A 297 2.56 16.89 -3.89
CA VAL A 297 1.49 16.16 -4.58
C VAL A 297 1.15 14.85 -3.85
N SER A 298 1.96 14.41 -2.90
CA SER A 298 1.87 13.11 -2.25
C SER A 298 0.56 12.93 -1.48
N THR A 299 -0.01 11.74 -1.62
CA THR A 299 -1.15 11.25 -0.84
C THR A 299 -0.70 10.03 -0.06
N GLU A 300 -1.09 9.95 1.19
CA GLU A 300 -0.90 8.78 2.04
C GLU A 300 -2.25 8.28 2.56
N GLU A 301 -2.42 6.97 2.57
CA GLU A 301 -3.62 6.28 3.02
C GLU A 301 -3.40 5.68 4.41
N TRP A 302 -4.32 5.95 5.33
CA TRP A 302 -4.29 5.45 6.70
C TRP A 302 -5.09 4.16 6.83
N ASN A 303 -4.46 3.15 7.40
CA ASN A 303 -5.10 1.91 7.84
C ASN A 303 -4.98 1.83 9.37
N GLY A 304 -6.05 2.13 10.06
CA GLY A 304 -6.10 2.20 11.53
C GLY A 304 -6.02 0.85 12.23
N VAL A 305 -5.89 0.89 13.54
CA VAL A 305 -5.90 -0.28 14.43
C VAL A 305 -7.15 -1.14 14.22
N GLY A 306 -6.97 -2.45 14.11
CA GLY A 306 -8.07 -3.39 13.90
C GLY A 306 -8.45 -3.58 12.43
N THR A 307 -7.83 -2.86 11.49
CA THR A 307 -8.03 -3.09 10.06
C THR A 307 -7.40 -4.43 9.66
N PRO A 308 -8.11 -5.30 8.94
CA PRO A 308 -7.51 -6.52 8.41
C PRO A 308 -6.40 -6.19 7.42
N ILE A 309 -5.21 -6.74 7.65
CA ILE A 309 -4.04 -6.56 6.78
C ILE A 309 -3.38 -7.89 6.48
N GLY A 310 -2.60 -7.93 5.39
CA GLY A 310 -1.62 -8.98 5.18
C GLY A 310 -0.40 -8.80 6.09
N ALA A 311 0.31 -9.88 6.34
CA ALA A 311 1.53 -9.87 7.13
C ALA A 311 2.53 -10.93 6.64
N TRP A 312 3.82 -10.62 6.76
CA TRP A 312 4.90 -11.59 6.57
C TRP A 312 5.29 -12.25 7.89
N ALA A 313 5.59 -13.53 7.84
CA ALA A 313 6.12 -14.31 8.95
C ALA A 313 7.30 -15.16 8.49
N THR A 314 8.31 -15.31 9.33
CA THR A 314 9.42 -16.22 9.04
C THR A 314 8.93 -17.67 9.03
N SER A 315 9.44 -18.46 8.10
CA SER A 315 9.11 -19.86 7.93
C SER A 315 10.37 -20.74 7.92
N THR A 316 10.24 -22.01 7.60
CA THR A 316 11.39 -22.91 7.48
C THR A 316 12.24 -22.52 6.26
N ASP A 317 13.52 -22.33 6.49
CA ASP A 317 14.49 -21.93 5.48
C ASP A 317 14.74 -23.03 4.43
N ILE A 318 15.11 -22.64 3.19
CA ILE A 318 15.68 -23.59 2.23
C ILE A 318 16.98 -24.19 2.77
N ASN A 319 17.24 -25.45 2.43
CA ASN A 319 18.40 -26.18 2.98
C ASN A 319 19.75 -25.54 2.59
N THR A 320 19.82 -24.93 1.43
CA THR A 320 21.03 -24.26 0.92
C THR A 320 20.75 -22.80 0.57
N ALA A 321 21.44 -21.86 1.24
CA ALA A 321 21.35 -20.43 0.99
C ALA A 321 21.70 -20.08 -0.46
N ARG A 322 20.78 -19.44 -1.19
CA ARG A 322 20.91 -19.10 -2.61
C ARG A 322 20.28 -17.75 -2.94
N SER A 323 20.84 -17.04 -3.90
CA SER A 323 20.20 -15.89 -4.58
C SER A 323 19.87 -16.24 -6.04
N TYR A 324 19.05 -15.44 -6.70
CA TYR A 324 18.47 -15.76 -8.01
C TYR A 324 17.74 -17.11 -8.00
N VAL A 325 17.11 -17.42 -6.89
CA VAL A 325 16.31 -18.65 -6.74
C VAL A 325 15.05 -18.51 -7.59
N ILE A 326 14.80 -19.51 -8.42
CA ILE A 326 13.56 -19.58 -9.20
C ILE A 326 12.50 -20.23 -8.31
N GLY A 327 11.52 -19.43 -7.87
CA GLY A 327 10.37 -19.91 -7.11
C GLY A 327 9.22 -20.24 -8.06
N ILE A 328 8.56 -21.39 -7.89
CA ILE A 328 7.47 -21.85 -8.76
C ILE A 328 6.41 -22.55 -7.92
N GLY A 329 5.14 -22.27 -8.16
CA GLY A 329 4.02 -23.00 -7.57
C GLY A 329 3.16 -22.16 -6.63
N THR A 330 2.57 -22.82 -5.63
CA THR A 330 1.66 -22.21 -4.67
C THR A 330 2.28 -22.13 -3.27
N TYR A 331 1.65 -21.40 -2.38
CA TYR A 331 2.01 -21.28 -0.96
C TYR A 331 2.23 -22.64 -0.25
N THR A 332 1.46 -23.67 -0.61
CA THR A 332 1.54 -25.00 0.01
C THR A 332 2.32 -26.03 -0.80
N ASN A 333 2.63 -25.75 -2.07
CA ASN A 333 3.29 -26.68 -2.99
C ASN A 333 4.18 -25.90 -3.96
N ALA A 334 5.41 -25.61 -3.53
CA ALA A 334 6.36 -24.82 -4.32
C ALA A 334 7.67 -25.56 -4.61
N LEU A 335 8.40 -25.08 -5.60
CA LEU A 335 9.78 -25.44 -5.89
C LEU A 335 10.68 -24.23 -5.72
N ALA A 336 11.90 -24.46 -5.25
CA ALA A 336 13.01 -23.52 -5.26
C ALA A 336 14.14 -24.15 -6.08
N ALA A 337 14.39 -23.65 -7.29
CA ALA A 337 15.33 -24.28 -8.22
C ALA A 337 16.44 -23.32 -8.68
N GLY A 338 17.63 -23.84 -8.97
CA GLY A 338 18.75 -23.09 -9.52
C GLY A 338 19.27 -21.97 -8.63
N GLY A 339 19.74 -20.89 -9.27
CA GLY A 339 20.31 -19.72 -8.61
C GLY A 339 21.83 -19.76 -8.40
N THR A 340 22.33 -19.01 -7.43
CA THR A 340 23.75 -18.99 -7.08
C THR A 340 23.98 -19.30 -5.60
N THR A 341 25.01 -20.12 -5.31
CA THR A 341 25.49 -20.40 -3.96
C THR A 341 26.78 -19.62 -3.64
N PRO A 342 27.09 -19.33 -2.36
CA PRO A 342 28.39 -18.73 -2.00
C PRO A 342 29.56 -19.65 -2.38
N PRO A 343 30.67 -19.13 -2.94
CA PRO A 343 31.00 -17.73 -3.25
C PRO A 343 30.61 -17.27 -4.67
N GLY A 344 29.47 -17.68 -5.22
CA GLY A 344 28.99 -17.28 -6.55
C GLY A 344 28.96 -18.41 -7.57
N ALA A 345 28.92 -19.66 -7.14
CA ALA A 345 28.77 -20.84 -8.02
C ALA A 345 27.30 -20.96 -8.49
N TYR A 346 27.10 -21.27 -9.77
CA TYR A 346 25.77 -21.53 -10.31
C TYR A 346 25.24 -22.87 -9.81
N SER A 347 24.01 -22.87 -9.35
CA SER A 347 23.39 -24.01 -8.69
C SER A 347 22.53 -24.83 -9.65
N VAL A 348 22.52 -26.12 -9.46
CA VAL A 348 21.55 -27.05 -10.03
C VAL A 348 20.46 -27.43 -9.04
N LEU A 349 20.65 -27.14 -7.76
CA LEU A 349 19.82 -27.63 -6.66
C LEU A 349 18.35 -27.29 -6.85
N THR A 350 17.52 -28.30 -6.60
CA THR A 350 16.07 -28.12 -6.55
C THR A 350 15.53 -28.62 -5.21
N GLU A 351 14.77 -27.78 -4.53
CA GLU A 351 14.09 -28.12 -3.29
C GLU A 351 12.57 -27.97 -3.46
N SER A 352 11.82 -28.90 -2.88
CA SER A 352 10.37 -28.95 -2.92
C SER A 352 9.78 -28.58 -1.56
N TRP A 353 8.81 -27.67 -1.56
CA TRP A 353 8.02 -27.24 -0.41
C TRP A 353 6.68 -27.97 -0.36
N ALA A 354 6.33 -28.47 0.80
CA ALA A 354 5.05 -29.17 1.07
C ALA A 354 4.22 -28.49 2.17
N GLY A 355 4.35 -27.18 2.32
CA GLY A 355 3.60 -26.36 3.28
C GLY A 355 4.24 -26.24 4.67
N THR A 356 5.32 -26.97 4.96
CA THR A 356 6.00 -26.92 6.27
C THR A 356 7.51 -27.01 6.21
N ASN A 357 8.05 -27.76 5.26
CA ASN A 357 9.50 -28.00 5.16
C ASN A 357 9.95 -28.07 3.71
N TRP A 358 11.19 -27.64 3.45
CA TRP A 358 11.89 -27.85 2.19
C TRP A 358 12.58 -29.22 2.19
N THR A 359 12.47 -29.91 1.08
CA THR A 359 13.10 -31.23 0.86
C THR A 359 13.83 -31.19 -0.47
N GLU A 360 15.09 -31.62 -0.47
CA GLU A 360 15.88 -31.75 -1.69
C GLU A 360 15.27 -32.82 -2.61
N VAL A 361 15.13 -32.49 -3.89
CA VAL A 361 14.61 -33.37 -4.94
C VAL A 361 15.60 -33.41 -6.10
N ASN A 362 15.25 -34.04 -7.22
CA ASN A 362 16.16 -34.13 -8.36
C ASN A 362 16.44 -32.77 -9.00
N ASP A 363 17.69 -32.49 -9.23
CA ASP A 363 18.24 -31.23 -9.70
C ASP A 363 17.92 -30.90 -11.15
N ILE A 364 17.94 -29.59 -11.51
CA ILE A 364 17.91 -29.16 -12.92
C ILE A 364 19.15 -29.70 -13.65
N ASN A 365 19.00 -30.03 -14.94
CA ASN A 365 20.07 -30.62 -15.73
C ASN A 365 21.23 -29.65 -15.97
N THR A 366 20.95 -28.36 -16.09
CA THR A 366 21.96 -27.34 -16.39
C THR A 366 21.95 -26.22 -15.34
N SER A 367 23.07 -26.02 -14.65
CA SER A 367 23.21 -24.94 -13.66
C SER A 367 23.04 -23.56 -14.29
N ARG A 368 22.20 -22.73 -13.67
CA ARG A 368 21.93 -21.38 -14.20
C ARG A 368 21.42 -20.42 -13.13
N PHE A 369 21.63 -19.12 -13.37
CA PHE A 369 21.02 -18.03 -12.60
C PHE A 369 20.35 -17.00 -13.52
N GLY A 370 19.52 -16.13 -12.97
CA GLY A 370 18.75 -15.14 -13.75
C GLY A 370 17.86 -15.82 -14.80
N ALA A 371 17.44 -17.03 -14.52
CA ALA A 371 16.39 -17.75 -15.24
C ALA A 371 15.03 -17.35 -14.64
N THR A 372 13.95 -17.68 -15.32
CA THR A 372 12.59 -17.48 -14.81
C THR A 372 11.79 -18.77 -14.87
N GLY A 373 10.73 -18.85 -14.07
CA GLY A 373 9.90 -20.04 -13.94
C GLY A 373 8.43 -19.82 -14.28
N ALA A 374 7.74 -20.92 -14.56
CA ALA A 374 6.28 -20.97 -14.68
C ALA A 374 5.78 -22.32 -14.16
N GLY A 375 4.66 -22.34 -13.46
CA GLY A 375 4.09 -23.56 -12.92
C GLY A 375 3.14 -23.34 -11.78
N VAL A 376 2.27 -24.31 -11.54
CA VAL A 376 1.17 -24.20 -10.56
C VAL A 376 1.39 -25.05 -9.30
N SER A 377 2.49 -25.83 -9.25
CA SER A 377 2.77 -26.67 -8.08
C SER A 377 4.21 -27.24 -8.10
N ASN A 378 4.60 -27.85 -7.00
CA ASN A 378 5.85 -28.62 -6.89
C ASN A 378 5.87 -29.93 -7.69
N THR A 379 4.82 -30.25 -8.44
CA THR A 379 4.75 -31.42 -9.31
C THR A 379 4.70 -31.09 -10.80
N SER A 380 4.58 -29.80 -11.17
CA SER A 380 4.41 -29.35 -12.54
C SER A 380 5.00 -27.95 -12.70
N ALA A 381 6.17 -27.85 -13.33
CA ALA A 381 6.92 -26.60 -13.48
C ALA A 381 7.72 -26.54 -14.78
N LEU A 382 8.06 -25.32 -15.18
CA LEU A 382 8.91 -24.99 -16.32
C LEU A 382 9.97 -23.99 -15.89
N ILE A 383 11.22 -24.15 -16.31
CA ILE A 383 12.29 -23.17 -16.15
C ILE A 383 12.81 -22.81 -17.53
N MET A 384 12.99 -21.52 -17.79
CA MET A 384 13.41 -21.01 -19.08
C MET A 384 14.49 -19.95 -18.98
N PHE A 385 15.32 -19.81 -20.04
CA PHE A 385 16.39 -18.80 -20.14
C PHE A 385 17.50 -18.94 -19.08
N GLY A 386 18.07 -17.80 -18.72
CA GLY A 386 19.09 -17.62 -17.70
C GLY A 386 20.50 -17.53 -18.25
N TYR A 387 21.45 -17.44 -17.37
CA TYR A 387 22.88 -17.45 -17.66
C TYR A 387 23.49 -18.77 -17.22
N VAL A 388 24.09 -19.50 -18.17
CA VAL A 388 24.74 -20.80 -17.91
C VAL A 388 26.24 -20.60 -17.77
N GLY A 389 26.85 -21.21 -16.73
CA GLY A 389 28.26 -21.08 -16.42
C GLY A 389 29.04 -22.37 -16.56
N GLY A 390 30.29 -22.21 -16.96
CA GLY A 390 31.32 -23.24 -17.07
C GLY A 390 32.07 -23.14 -18.41
N PRO A 391 33.44 -23.12 -18.39
CA PRO A 391 34.21 -23.11 -19.63
C PRO A 391 33.87 -24.34 -20.51
N PRO A 392 33.66 -24.18 -21.83
CA PRO A 392 33.90 -22.97 -22.63
C PRO A 392 32.69 -22.07 -22.91
N SER A 393 31.54 -22.28 -22.25
CA SER A 393 30.32 -21.52 -22.58
C SER A 393 29.77 -20.74 -21.40
N THR A 394 30.28 -19.53 -21.18
CA THR A 394 29.60 -18.52 -20.35
C THR A 394 28.69 -17.71 -21.27
N ALA A 395 27.39 -17.94 -21.26
CA ALA A 395 26.47 -17.24 -22.16
C ALA A 395 25.03 -17.28 -21.67
N ASN A 396 24.26 -16.27 -22.08
CA ASN A 396 22.80 -16.31 -21.97
C ASN A 396 22.25 -17.56 -22.66
N SER A 397 21.23 -18.15 -22.09
CA SER A 397 20.67 -19.44 -22.51
C SER A 397 19.30 -19.28 -23.18
N VAL A 398 18.98 -20.25 -24.04
CA VAL A 398 17.63 -20.50 -24.56
C VAL A 398 16.98 -21.71 -23.88
N LEU A 399 17.76 -22.46 -23.07
CA LEU A 399 17.36 -23.76 -22.55
C LEU A 399 16.05 -23.67 -21.75
N THR A 400 15.19 -24.63 -22.03
CA THR A 400 13.93 -24.81 -21.33
C THR A 400 13.88 -26.22 -20.74
N GLU A 401 13.64 -26.32 -19.43
CA GLU A 401 13.47 -27.60 -18.74
C GLU A 401 12.09 -27.69 -18.08
N SER A 402 11.48 -28.86 -18.19
CA SER A 402 10.14 -29.17 -17.67
C SER A 402 10.23 -30.20 -16.53
N TRP A 403 9.54 -29.93 -15.42
CA TRP A 403 9.47 -30.77 -14.22
C TRP A 403 8.18 -31.57 -14.16
N ASN A 404 8.27 -32.87 -13.96
CA ASN A 404 7.12 -33.78 -13.91
C ASN A 404 6.76 -34.28 -12.51
N GLY A 405 7.26 -33.62 -11.45
CA GLY A 405 7.11 -34.06 -10.06
C GLY A 405 8.21 -34.98 -9.57
N THR A 406 9.10 -35.45 -10.46
CA THR A 406 10.20 -36.36 -10.13
C THR A 406 11.52 -35.96 -10.78
N ASN A 407 11.51 -35.62 -12.08
CA ASN A 407 12.70 -35.28 -12.85
C ASN A 407 12.49 -34.05 -13.71
N TRP A 408 13.57 -33.30 -13.91
CA TRP A 408 13.68 -32.28 -14.94
C TRP A 408 14.04 -32.93 -16.28
N THR A 409 13.42 -32.47 -17.34
CA THR A 409 13.65 -32.94 -18.71
C THR A 409 13.78 -31.71 -19.61
N GLU A 410 14.84 -31.67 -20.43
CA GLU A 410 15.01 -30.65 -21.44
C GLU A 410 13.90 -30.80 -22.50
N VAL A 411 13.27 -29.66 -22.82
CA VAL A 411 12.22 -29.56 -23.83
C VAL A 411 12.63 -28.56 -24.93
N ASN A 412 11.75 -28.21 -25.87
CA ASN A 412 12.13 -27.28 -26.93
C ASN A 412 12.52 -25.91 -26.39
N ASP A 413 13.66 -25.43 -26.84
CA ASP A 413 14.29 -24.20 -26.46
C ASP A 413 13.53 -22.94 -26.92
N ALA A 414 13.70 -21.86 -26.20
CA ALA A 414 13.26 -20.52 -26.59
C ALA A 414 14.04 -20.03 -27.83
N ASN A 415 13.45 -19.09 -28.57
CA ASN A 415 14.05 -18.60 -29.82
C ASN A 415 15.23 -17.66 -29.57
N THR A 416 15.20 -16.89 -28.44
CA THR A 416 16.21 -15.85 -28.17
C THR A 416 16.89 -16.03 -26.83
N LYS A 417 18.23 -16.05 -26.83
CA LYS A 417 19.07 -16.13 -25.62
C LYS A 417 18.92 -14.89 -24.75
N ARG A 418 18.59 -15.07 -23.46
CA ARG A 418 18.49 -13.96 -22.50
C ARG A 418 18.56 -14.43 -21.05
N GLN A 419 18.84 -13.50 -20.13
CA GLN A 419 18.82 -13.68 -18.69
C GLN A 419 18.08 -12.52 -18.02
N ASP A 420 17.79 -12.63 -16.74
CA ASP A 420 17.19 -11.59 -15.91
C ASP A 420 15.86 -11.05 -16.50
N GLY A 421 15.13 -11.90 -17.21
CA GLY A 421 13.78 -11.64 -17.71
C GLY A 421 12.71 -12.09 -16.72
N GLY A 422 11.47 -11.70 -16.97
CA GLY A 422 10.30 -12.15 -16.24
C GLY A 422 9.60 -13.32 -16.92
N GLY A 423 8.76 -14.02 -16.19
CA GLY A 423 7.91 -15.09 -16.71
C GLY A 423 6.77 -15.45 -15.77
N PHE A 424 5.72 -16.01 -16.33
CA PHE A 424 4.58 -16.53 -15.57
C PHE A 424 3.84 -17.60 -16.39
N GLY A 425 2.88 -18.26 -15.74
CA GLY A 425 1.99 -19.21 -16.35
C GLY A 425 2.09 -20.62 -15.78
N THR A 426 1.80 -21.62 -16.64
CA THR A 426 1.82 -23.04 -16.28
C THR A 426 2.93 -23.78 -17.04
N GLN A 427 3.18 -25.03 -16.69
CA GLN A 427 4.11 -25.90 -17.42
C GLN A 427 3.79 -26.04 -18.93
N THR A 428 2.53 -25.93 -19.30
CA THR A 428 2.07 -26.13 -20.68
C THR A 428 1.60 -24.84 -21.37
N SER A 429 1.57 -23.73 -20.66
CA SER A 429 1.10 -22.43 -21.16
C SER A 429 1.80 -21.32 -20.40
N ALA A 430 2.93 -20.83 -20.90
CA ALA A 430 3.77 -19.85 -20.21
C ALA A 430 4.16 -18.69 -21.12
N LEU A 431 4.52 -17.58 -20.50
CA LEU A 431 5.06 -16.40 -21.16
C LEU A 431 6.42 -16.07 -20.55
N GLY A 432 7.40 -15.76 -21.39
CA GLY A 432 8.71 -15.26 -20.98
C GLY A 432 9.00 -13.93 -21.68
N PHE A 433 9.41 -12.90 -20.96
CA PHE A 433 9.52 -11.54 -21.48
C PHE A 433 10.69 -10.75 -20.91
N GLY A 434 11.10 -9.69 -21.63
CA GLY A 434 12.17 -8.79 -21.21
C GLY A 434 13.54 -9.45 -21.14
N GLY A 435 14.39 -8.94 -20.24
CA GLY A 435 15.69 -9.50 -19.93
C GLY A 435 16.86 -8.83 -20.64
N PHE A 436 18.02 -9.44 -20.52
CA PHE A 436 19.29 -8.91 -20.98
C PHE A 436 19.96 -9.86 -21.97
N LYS A 437 20.49 -9.30 -23.10
CA LYS A 437 21.20 -10.03 -24.16
C LYS A 437 22.65 -9.60 -24.24
N TYR A 438 23.58 -10.57 -24.45
CA TYR A 438 24.98 -10.29 -24.74
C TYR A 438 25.35 -10.41 -26.23
N VAL A 439 24.56 -11.12 -27.01
CA VAL A 439 24.89 -11.43 -28.44
C VAL A 439 23.67 -11.16 -29.32
N PRO A 440 23.82 -10.49 -30.47
CA PRO A 440 25.05 -9.96 -31.08
C PRO A 440 25.55 -8.65 -30.47
N SER A 441 24.75 -8.01 -29.61
CA SER A 441 25.12 -6.79 -28.86
C SER A 441 24.59 -6.86 -27.45
N VAL A 442 25.30 -6.23 -26.51
CA VAL A 442 24.82 -6.00 -25.14
C VAL A 442 23.61 -5.08 -25.19
N ALA A 443 22.45 -5.56 -24.81
CA ALA A 443 21.21 -4.78 -24.85
C ALA A 443 20.13 -5.30 -23.90
N VAL A 444 19.38 -4.38 -23.31
CA VAL A 444 18.12 -4.66 -22.62
C VAL A 444 17.07 -5.06 -23.67
N SER A 445 16.23 -6.01 -23.35
CA SER A 445 15.28 -6.62 -24.28
C SER A 445 13.83 -6.31 -23.89
N ALA A 446 12.99 -6.07 -24.88
CA ALA A 446 11.55 -6.05 -24.73
C ALA A 446 10.88 -7.36 -25.18
N LEU A 447 11.64 -8.26 -25.81
CA LEU A 447 11.12 -9.47 -26.46
C LEU A 447 10.23 -10.30 -25.54
N THR A 448 9.11 -10.74 -26.10
CA THR A 448 8.16 -11.64 -25.43
C THR A 448 7.98 -12.90 -26.28
N GLU A 449 8.08 -14.05 -25.62
CA GLU A 449 7.84 -15.36 -26.23
C GLU A 449 6.79 -16.13 -25.43
N SER A 450 5.88 -16.79 -26.16
CA SER A 450 4.79 -17.59 -25.62
C SER A 450 5.06 -19.09 -25.83
N TRP A 451 4.90 -19.88 -24.77
CA TRP A 451 5.02 -21.33 -24.74
C TRP A 451 3.64 -21.99 -24.77
N ASN A 452 3.45 -22.96 -25.65
CA ASN A 452 2.19 -23.70 -25.84
C ASN A 452 2.23 -25.14 -25.31
N GLY A 453 3.22 -25.51 -24.52
CA GLY A 453 3.45 -26.87 -24.02
C GLY A 453 4.39 -27.69 -24.92
N SER A 454 4.76 -27.19 -26.12
CA SER A 454 5.66 -27.87 -27.05
C SER A 454 6.64 -26.95 -27.77
N THR A 455 6.28 -25.73 -28.09
CA THR A 455 7.12 -24.78 -28.86
C THR A 455 6.98 -23.35 -28.31
N TRP A 456 8.05 -22.58 -28.46
CA TRP A 456 8.07 -21.15 -28.23
C TRP A 456 7.72 -20.38 -29.51
N THR A 457 6.94 -19.34 -29.37
CA THR A 457 6.56 -18.43 -30.46
C THR A 457 6.75 -16.99 -29.98
N GLU A 458 7.46 -16.18 -30.80
CA GLU A 458 7.59 -14.74 -30.54
C GLU A 458 6.24 -14.07 -30.72
N VAL A 459 5.88 -13.22 -29.77
CA VAL A 459 4.62 -12.46 -29.73
C VAL A 459 4.92 -10.98 -29.52
N ASN A 460 3.91 -10.13 -29.29
CA ASN A 460 4.12 -8.69 -29.14
C ASN A 460 4.96 -8.37 -27.90
N ASP A 461 5.94 -7.52 -28.08
CA ASP A 461 6.93 -7.13 -27.09
C ASP A 461 6.37 -6.20 -26.00
N LEU A 462 7.06 -6.13 -24.84
CA LEU A 462 6.87 -5.08 -23.84
C LEU A 462 7.00 -3.68 -24.49
N ASN A 463 6.20 -2.73 -24.03
CA ASN A 463 6.31 -1.33 -24.48
C ASN A 463 7.63 -0.70 -24.05
N THR A 464 8.17 -1.11 -22.90
CA THR A 464 9.46 -0.64 -22.37
C THR A 464 10.41 -1.82 -22.19
N ALA A 465 11.55 -1.80 -22.89
CA ALA A 465 12.60 -2.80 -22.72
C ALA A 465 13.16 -2.76 -21.29
N ARG A 466 13.16 -3.88 -20.59
CA ARG A 466 13.56 -3.98 -19.17
C ARG A 466 14.22 -5.32 -18.85
N TYR A 467 15.14 -5.30 -17.87
CA TYR A 467 15.76 -6.49 -17.30
C TYR A 467 15.76 -6.40 -15.77
N LYS A 468 16.35 -7.37 -15.06
CA LYS A 468 16.22 -7.52 -13.61
C LYS A 468 14.75 -7.44 -13.18
N LEU A 469 13.91 -8.02 -13.99
CA LEU A 469 12.50 -8.16 -13.72
C LEU A 469 12.27 -9.16 -12.59
N SER A 470 11.08 -9.16 -12.05
CA SER A 470 10.67 -10.23 -11.17
C SER A 470 10.93 -11.57 -11.86
N GLU A 471 11.67 -12.46 -11.23
CA GLU A 471 12.01 -13.77 -11.80
C GLU A 471 10.77 -14.62 -12.09
N ASN A 472 9.67 -14.31 -11.38
CA ASN A 472 8.33 -14.78 -11.72
C ASN A 472 7.39 -13.58 -11.85
N GLY A 473 6.94 -13.27 -13.04
CA GLY A 473 5.82 -12.35 -13.21
C GLY A 473 4.54 -12.90 -12.56
N ALA A 474 3.52 -12.09 -12.42
CA ALA A 474 2.22 -12.54 -11.93
C ALA A 474 1.27 -12.83 -13.11
N GLY A 475 0.78 -14.08 -13.22
CA GLY A 475 -0.11 -14.46 -14.32
C GLY A 475 -0.59 -15.90 -14.25
N THR A 476 -1.72 -16.18 -14.88
CA THR A 476 -2.36 -17.49 -14.84
C THR A 476 -1.80 -18.45 -15.90
N ASP A 477 -1.53 -17.93 -17.09
CA ASP A 477 -1.06 -18.68 -18.26
C ASP A 477 -0.50 -17.69 -19.32
N ASN A 478 -0.20 -18.15 -20.53
CA ASN A 478 0.33 -17.29 -21.61
C ASN A 478 -0.69 -16.27 -22.18
N THR A 479 -1.89 -16.17 -21.61
CA THR A 479 -2.94 -15.25 -22.12
C THR A 479 -3.22 -14.07 -21.17
N SER A 480 -2.79 -14.13 -19.91
CA SER A 480 -3.09 -13.08 -18.93
C SER A 480 -2.03 -12.98 -17.83
N GLY A 481 -1.46 -11.80 -17.66
CA GLY A 481 -0.48 -11.54 -16.61
C GLY A 481 -0.05 -10.08 -16.52
N ILE A 482 0.89 -9.83 -15.62
CA ILE A 482 1.41 -8.50 -15.31
C ILE A 482 2.94 -8.57 -15.12
N CYS A 483 3.63 -7.52 -15.54
CA CYS A 483 5.05 -7.29 -15.33
C CYS A 483 5.26 -5.94 -14.63
N ALA A 484 5.94 -5.90 -13.49
CA ALA A 484 6.15 -4.69 -12.72
C ALA A 484 7.63 -4.43 -12.39
N GLY A 485 8.04 -3.16 -12.35
CA GLY A 485 9.40 -2.75 -12.02
C GLY A 485 10.47 -3.14 -13.04
N GLY A 486 11.68 -3.41 -12.56
CA GLY A 486 12.85 -3.74 -13.36
C GLY A 486 13.74 -2.54 -13.66
N ASP A 487 14.78 -2.76 -14.47
CA ASP A 487 15.77 -1.75 -14.87
C ASP A 487 15.67 -1.53 -16.39
N ALA A 488 15.47 -0.27 -16.79
CA ALA A 488 15.29 0.15 -18.20
C ALA A 488 16.50 0.95 -18.70
N ASP A 489 17.71 0.40 -18.57
CA ASP A 489 18.98 1.05 -18.93
C ASP A 489 18.89 1.93 -20.23
N PRO A 490 19.30 3.21 -20.21
CA PRO A 490 20.08 3.89 -19.16
C PRO A 490 19.22 4.61 -18.08
N ALA A 491 17.91 4.42 -18.07
CA ALA A 491 17.01 5.10 -17.13
C ALA A 491 17.14 4.59 -15.67
N GLY A 492 17.69 3.39 -15.46
CA GLY A 492 17.78 2.73 -14.16
C GLY A 492 16.47 2.07 -13.75
N ASN A 493 16.29 1.85 -12.44
CA ASN A 493 15.09 1.21 -11.89
C ASN A 493 13.85 2.04 -12.21
N VAL A 494 12.76 1.35 -12.61
CA VAL A 494 11.50 1.99 -13.00
C VAL A 494 10.34 1.48 -12.16
N THR A 495 9.28 2.29 -12.09
CA THR A 495 7.99 1.93 -11.47
C THR A 495 7.04 1.23 -12.45
N LYS A 496 7.39 1.19 -13.73
CA LYS A 496 6.55 0.74 -14.84
C LYS A 496 5.89 -0.60 -14.61
N THR A 497 4.58 -0.62 -14.83
CA THR A 497 3.76 -1.83 -14.82
C THR A 497 3.06 -2.00 -16.16
N GLU A 498 3.17 -3.19 -16.73
CA GLU A 498 2.50 -3.54 -17.98
C GLU A 498 1.66 -4.82 -17.81
N SER A 499 0.42 -4.80 -18.32
CA SER A 499 -0.51 -5.92 -18.30
C SER A 499 -0.60 -6.59 -19.67
N TRP A 500 -0.53 -7.93 -19.71
CA TRP A 500 -0.67 -8.77 -20.89
C TRP A 500 -2.08 -9.33 -21.01
N ASN A 501 -2.69 -9.22 -22.21
CA ASN A 501 -4.04 -9.68 -22.50
C ASN A 501 -4.12 -10.89 -23.44
N GLY A 502 -3.01 -11.60 -23.65
CA GLY A 502 -2.90 -12.71 -24.60
C GLY A 502 -2.45 -12.30 -26.00
N SER A 503 -2.36 -11.00 -26.29
CA SER A 503 -1.93 -10.50 -27.60
C SER A 503 -1.02 -9.28 -27.51
N THR A 504 -1.24 -8.37 -26.56
CA THR A 504 -0.48 -7.11 -26.42
C THR A 504 -0.23 -6.77 -24.97
N TRP A 505 0.89 -6.09 -24.71
CA TRP A 505 1.17 -5.42 -23.45
C TRP A 505 0.54 -4.03 -23.44
N THR A 506 -0.03 -3.64 -22.32
CA THR A 506 -0.63 -2.32 -22.10
C THR A 506 -0.07 -1.75 -20.79
N GLU A 507 0.43 -0.52 -20.83
CA GLU A 507 0.86 0.21 -19.62
C GLU A 507 -0.35 0.48 -18.72
N VAL A 508 -0.21 0.17 -17.43
CA VAL A 508 -1.25 0.31 -16.38
C VAL A 508 -0.70 1.11 -15.21
N GLY A 509 -1.37 1.15 -14.07
CA GLY A 509 -0.91 1.90 -12.89
C GLY A 509 0.48 1.47 -12.44
N ASP A 510 1.41 2.41 -12.31
CA ASP A 510 2.80 2.17 -11.92
C ASP A 510 2.94 1.82 -10.44
N MET A 511 4.00 1.10 -10.07
CA MET A 511 4.40 0.87 -8.67
C MET A 511 4.70 2.20 -7.95
N ASN A 512 4.54 2.23 -6.64
CA ASN A 512 4.86 3.41 -5.84
C ASN A 512 6.38 3.64 -5.75
N THR A 513 7.16 2.56 -5.68
CA THR A 513 8.63 2.64 -5.55
C THR A 513 9.33 1.90 -6.69
N ALA A 514 10.23 2.60 -7.39
CA ALA A 514 11.05 2.02 -8.46
C ALA A 514 12.01 0.96 -7.88
N ARG A 515 11.87 -0.29 -8.32
CA ARG A 515 12.66 -1.43 -7.84
C ARG A 515 12.98 -2.41 -8.96
N ASP A 516 14.15 -3.04 -8.85
CA ASP A 516 14.52 -4.18 -9.68
C ASP A 516 14.76 -5.44 -8.82
N ASN A 517 14.97 -6.60 -9.41
CA ASN A 517 15.23 -7.87 -8.72
C ASN A 517 14.22 -8.20 -7.60
N LEU A 518 13.00 -7.76 -7.74
CA LEU A 518 11.90 -8.03 -6.80
C LEU A 518 11.27 -9.39 -7.05
N GLY A 519 10.61 -9.96 -6.04
CA GLY A 519 9.73 -11.11 -6.18
C GLY A 519 8.32 -10.67 -6.55
N ALA A 520 7.62 -11.42 -7.40
CA ALA A 520 6.20 -11.18 -7.68
C ALA A 520 5.41 -12.47 -7.81
N CYS A 521 4.14 -12.46 -7.40
CA CYS A 521 3.22 -13.58 -7.55
C CYS A 521 1.77 -13.08 -7.66
N GLY A 522 0.87 -13.96 -8.10
CA GLY A 522 -0.54 -13.63 -8.30
C GLY A 522 -1.00 -13.72 -9.75
N ILE A 523 -1.95 -12.87 -10.14
CA ILE A 523 -2.54 -12.84 -11.49
C ILE A 523 -2.66 -11.40 -11.99
N ALA A 524 -3.06 -11.22 -13.26
CA ALA A 524 -3.16 -9.89 -13.88
C ALA A 524 -4.05 -8.88 -13.13
N THR A 525 -5.04 -9.34 -12.37
CA THR A 525 -5.99 -8.48 -11.64
C THR A 525 -5.68 -8.35 -10.15
N THR A 526 -4.83 -9.22 -9.60
CA THR A 526 -4.37 -9.17 -8.21
C THR A 526 -2.98 -9.76 -8.11
N ALA A 527 -1.99 -8.96 -7.72
CA ALA A 527 -0.61 -9.38 -7.62
C ALA A 527 0.09 -8.77 -6.40
N LEU A 528 1.11 -9.46 -5.92
CA LEU A 528 1.98 -9.00 -4.84
C LEU A 528 3.39 -8.81 -5.40
N ALA A 529 4.03 -7.68 -5.10
CA ALA A 529 5.42 -7.38 -5.44
C ALA A 529 6.19 -7.05 -4.16
N PHE A 530 7.30 -7.76 -3.88
CA PHE A 530 8.00 -7.64 -2.62
C PHE A 530 9.53 -7.70 -2.75
N GLY A 531 10.22 -7.06 -1.80
CA GLY A 531 11.68 -7.00 -1.77
C GLY A 531 12.28 -6.24 -2.96
N GLY A 532 13.43 -6.70 -3.42
CA GLY A 532 14.15 -6.11 -4.56
C GLY A 532 15.19 -5.07 -4.17
N GLU A 533 15.67 -4.32 -5.17
CA GLU A 533 16.67 -3.26 -5.00
C GLU A 533 16.09 -1.91 -5.42
N THR A 534 16.27 -0.88 -4.58
CA THR A 534 16.05 0.52 -4.94
C THR A 534 17.39 1.14 -5.38
N ALA A 535 17.40 2.02 -6.36
CA ALA A 535 18.65 2.65 -6.81
C ALA A 535 19.29 3.48 -5.67
N PRO A 536 20.63 3.50 -5.54
CA PRO A 536 21.66 2.82 -6.34
C PRO A 536 22.12 1.45 -5.84
N THR A 537 21.54 0.82 -4.80
CA THR A 537 21.91 -0.53 -4.32
C THR A 537 21.34 -0.85 -2.92
N ASN A 538 20.21 -0.29 -2.54
CA ASN A 538 19.60 -0.62 -1.26
C ASN A 538 18.60 -1.76 -1.45
N HIS A 539 18.80 -2.86 -0.73
CA HIS A 539 17.80 -3.91 -0.66
C HIS A 539 16.58 -3.43 0.11
N SER A 540 15.41 -3.84 -0.31
CA SER A 540 14.13 -3.38 0.17
C SER A 540 13.38 -4.46 0.95
N THR A 541 12.61 -4.06 1.95
CA THR A 541 11.58 -4.87 2.61
C THR A 541 10.20 -4.63 2.00
N LEU A 542 10.04 -3.56 1.22
CA LEU A 542 8.77 -3.07 0.74
C LEU A 542 7.95 -4.15 0.04
N THR A 543 6.66 -4.17 0.38
CA THR A 543 5.67 -5.02 -0.27
C THR A 543 4.54 -4.15 -0.79
N GLU A 544 4.18 -4.34 -2.06
CA GLU A 544 3.06 -3.65 -2.71
C GLU A 544 2.04 -4.67 -3.23
N ASP A 545 0.74 -4.40 -3.02
CA ASP A 545 -0.39 -5.22 -3.47
C ASP A 545 -1.10 -4.53 -4.64
N TRP A 546 -1.31 -5.28 -5.74
CA TRP A 546 -1.98 -4.83 -6.96
C TRP A 546 -3.45 -5.24 -6.95
N ASN A 547 -4.35 -4.30 -7.11
CA ASN A 547 -5.80 -4.51 -7.11
C ASN A 547 -6.45 -4.57 -8.50
N GLY A 548 -5.65 -4.64 -9.56
CA GLY A 548 -6.12 -4.59 -10.96
C GLY A 548 -6.07 -3.18 -11.58
N VAL A 549 -5.82 -2.14 -10.79
CA VAL A 549 -5.80 -0.73 -11.22
C VAL A 549 -4.56 0.01 -10.70
N SER A 550 -4.20 -0.18 -9.44
CA SER A 550 -3.11 0.52 -8.74
C SER A 550 -2.40 -0.39 -7.75
N TRP A 551 -1.16 -0.03 -7.42
CA TRP A 551 -0.38 -0.64 -6.37
C TRP A 551 -0.58 0.11 -5.04
N THR A 552 -0.70 -0.64 -3.94
CA THR A 552 -0.80 -0.12 -2.58
C THR A 552 0.28 -0.75 -1.73
N GLU A 553 1.03 0.06 -0.99
CA GLU A 553 2.02 -0.43 -0.04
C GLU A 553 1.31 -1.14 1.12
N VAL A 554 1.79 -2.32 1.49
CA VAL A 554 1.25 -3.17 2.54
C VAL A 554 2.37 -3.55 3.52
N ALA A 555 2.10 -4.47 4.46
CA ALA A 555 3.10 -4.82 5.49
C ALA A 555 4.39 -5.36 4.87
N ASP A 556 5.50 -4.81 5.30
CA ASP A 556 6.85 -5.11 4.83
C ASP A 556 7.35 -6.49 5.28
N MET A 557 8.28 -7.02 4.50
CA MET A 557 9.06 -8.20 4.87
C MET A 557 9.94 -7.93 6.09
N SER A 558 10.28 -8.98 6.83
CA SER A 558 11.19 -8.86 7.97
C SER A 558 12.66 -8.73 7.55
N VAL A 559 13.02 -9.23 6.38
CA VAL A 559 14.40 -9.24 5.87
C VAL A 559 14.48 -8.51 4.54
N ALA A 560 15.24 -7.40 4.51
CA ALA A 560 15.55 -6.69 3.26
C ALA A 560 16.42 -7.58 2.37
N ALA A 561 15.88 -8.04 1.24
CA ALA A 561 16.63 -8.86 0.29
C ALA A 561 16.10 -8.72 -1.13
N SER A 562 16.99 -8.98 -2.08
CA SER A 562 16.70 -9.01 -3.52
C SER A 562 16.93 -10.40 -4.10
N ARG A 563 16.52 -10.62 -5.36
CA ARG A 563 16.78 -11.87 -6.08
C ARG A 563 16.21 -13.09 -5.35
N ARG A 564 15.03 -12.90 -4.77
CA ARG A 564 14.26 -13.92 -4.07
C ARG A 564 13.39 -14.69 -5.07
N GLY A 565 13.27 -15.99 -4.89
CA GLY A 565 12.21 -16.76 -5.53
C GLY A 565 10.84 -16.38 -4.96
N SER A 566 9.79 -16.53 -5.76
CA SER A 566 8.42 -16.22 -5.37
C SER A 566 7.46 -17.35 -5.77
N ALA A 567 6.47 -17.64 -4.90
CA ALA A 567 5.40 -18.57 -5.20
C ALA A 567 4.12 -18.16 -4.48
N GLY A 568 2.95 -18.46 -5.04
CA GLY A 568 1.66 -18.20 -4.39
C GLY A 568 0.80 -17.15 -5.04
N THR A 569 -0.01 -16.47 -4.24
CA THR A 569 -1.00 -15.46 -4.64
C THR A 569 -1.00 -14.29 -3.65
N THR A 570 -1.80 -13.26 -3.89
CA THR A 570 -1.98 -12.15 -2.94
C THR A 570 -2.58 -12.57 -1.59
N SER A 571 -3.29 -13.69 -1.54
CA SER A 571 -3.82 -14.22 -0.27
C SER A 571 -2.76 -14.98 0.54
N ASN A 572 -1.87 -15.72 -0.14
CA ASN A 572 -0.79 -16.48 0.50
C ASN A 572 0.38 -16.61 -0.45
N ALA A 573 1.56 -16.17 -0.02
CA ALA A 573 2.77 -16.20 -0.84
C ALA A 573 4.00 -16.64 -0.05
N LEU A 574 5.04 -17.02 -0.79
CA LEU A 574 6.37 -17.34 -0.28
C LEU A 574 7.40 -16.40 -0.91
N ALA A 575 8.29 -15.88 -0.09
CA ALA A 575 9.53 -15.23 -0.50
C ALA A 575 10.69 -16.15 -0.11
N ILE A 576 11.48 -16.61 -1.09
CA ILE A 576 12.36 -17.76 -0.94
C ILE A 576 13.83 -17.36 -1.19
N GLY A 577 14.71 -17.56 -0.22
CA GLY A 577 16.15 -17.28 -0.36
C GLY A 577 16.45 -15.82 -0.70
N GLY A 578 17.44 -15.56 -1.53
CA GLY A 578 17.83 -14.23 -2.01
C GLY A 578 19.21 -13.77 -1.53
N ASN A 579 19.45 -12.46 -1.58
CA ASN A 579 20.69 -11.82 -1.12
C ASN A 579 20.37 -10.62 -0.24
N ASP A 580 21.01 -10.50 0.92
CA ASP A 580 20.81 -9.42 1.90
C ASP A 580 21.91 -8.34 1.85
N ARG A 581 22.69 -8.26 0.75
CA ARG A 581 23.89 -7.46 0.51
C ARG A 581 25.18 -8.02 1.13
N THR A 582 25.08 -8.82 2.19
CA THR A 582 26.25 -9.41 2.85
C THR A 582 26.50 -10.84 2.40
N ALA A 583 25.42 -11.57 2.15
CA ALA A 583 25.46 -12.98 1.76
C ALA A 583 24.18 -13.41 1.03
N ASN A 584 24.23 -14.58 0.39
CA ASN A 584 23.02 -15.29 0.02
C ASN A 584 22.35 -15.81 1.28
N VAL A 585 21.02 -15.64 1.35
CA VAL A 585 20.22 -16.08 2.49
C VAL A 585 19.43 -17.35 2.16
N ALA A 586 19.17 -18.14 3.17
CA ALA A 586 18.29 -19.30 3.09
C ALA A 586 16.85 -18.97 3.52
N SER A 587 16.63 -17.78 4.07
CA SER A 587 15.37 -17.41 4.69
C SER A 587 14.18 -17.55 3.76
N THR A 588 13.12 -18.18 4.27
CA THR A 588 11.80 -18.21 3.67
C THR A 588 10.86 -17.40 4.54
N GLU A 589 10.10 -16.48 3.93
CA GLU A 589 9.03 -15.75 4.59
C GLU A 589 7.69 -16.09 3.94
N GLU A 590 6.67 -16.25 4.76
CA GLU A 590 5.30 -16.55 4.37
C GLU A 590 4.43 -15.31 4.48
N TRP A 591 3.76 -14.96 3.40
CA TRP A 591 2.73 -13.94 3.37
C TRP A 591 1.35 -14.54 3.63
N SER A 592 0.65 -13.97 4.59
CA SER A 592 -0.79 -14.14 4.76
C SER A 592 -1.45 -12.82 4.40
N GLY A 593 -2.22 -12.78 3.32
CA GLY A 593 -3.03 -11.62 2.97
C GLY A 593 -4.02 -11.25 4.09
N SER A 594 -4.89 -10.28 3.87
CA SER A 594 -5.92 -9.86 4.84
C SER A 594 -6.93 -10.99 5.12
N SER A 595 -6.45 -12.09 5.71
CA SER A 595 -7.15 -13.34 5.90
C SER A 595 -7.45 -13.61 7.37
N ILE A 596 -8.35 -14.53 7.60
CA ILE A 596 -8.73 -15.03 8.94
C ILE A 596 -7.65 -15.99 9.42
N THR A 597 -6.97 -15.68 10.52
CA THR A 597 -6.00 -16.58 11.15
C THR A 597 -6.66 -17.46 12.19
N THR A 598 -6.24 -18.73 12.29
CA THR A 598 -6.67 -19.65 13.35
C THR A 598 -5.73 -19.52 14.56
N LYS A 599 -6.29 -19.31 15.75
CA LYS A 599 -5.55 -19.30 17.00
C LYS A 599 -5.99 -20.44 17.89
N VAL A 600 -5.02 -21.21 18.40
CA VAL A 600 -5.26 -22.23 19.39
C VAL A 600 -5.45 -21.56 20.76
N LEU A 601 -6.49 -21.94 21.46
CA LEU A 601 -6.70 -21.51 22.85
C LEU A 601 -5.84 -22.41 23.75
N THR A 602 -4.79 -21.86 24.32
CA THR A 602 -3.99 -22.51 25.36
C THR A 602 -4.38 -21.97 26.71
N ASP A 603 -4.42 -22.83 27.74
CA ASP A 603 -4.69 -22.49 29.13
C ASP A 603 -3.67 -21.52 29.72
#